data_696e2e519583c692348cfe79ec1b5759
#
_entry.id   696e2e519583c692348cfe79ec1b5759
#
_cell.length_a   1.000
_cell.length_b   1.000
_cell.length_c   1.000
_cell.angle_alpha   90.00
_cell.angle_beta   90.00
_cell.angle_gamma   90.00
#
_symmetry.space_group_name_H-M   'P 1'
#
loop_
_entity.id
_entity.type
_entity.pdbx_description
1 polymer ?
#
loop_
_entity_poly.entity_id
_entity_poly.type
_entity_poly.pdbx_seq_one_letter_code
_entity_poly.pdbx_strand_id
1 'polypeptide(L)'
;MGYTHVELLPVMEHPLDASWGYQVTGYYAPTSRYGTPDDFMYFMDYMHSQGIGVILDWVPAHFPRDAHGLACFDGTCVYEHQDPRKGSHPHWGTLIYNYGRPEVSNFLIANALFWTDKYHADGIRMDAVASMLYLDYGKQDGEWVANIYGGNENLEAVEFLKHLSSVFHGRKDGAVLIAEESTAWPQVTGKPEDGGLGFDFKWNMGWMNDFTSYMRCDPYFRKYNYGELTFSMLYAYSENFVLVFSHDEVVHGKGSMIGKMPGETLEKKAQNLRAAYGFMTGHPGKKLLFMGQDFAQVDEWNENASLEWNLLEYPVHQQTQDYVKALNHLYRTHPALYEMDYDPEGFQWINCSYDQDSMVIFIRRSKKADETLLFVCNFDNMAHEKFRLGVPFAGKYKEILNSDAEEFGGTGMTNPRVKTSKAMEWDELENSIEIRVAPMSCCVFSCTPTEEEKAQKNRKGTKTSAAKTAEASKASENSGAEKKEENAARKTGVRTVKDKVRKLAEKKDELGKKAVQTVESVQKLASEKVEKLTTRKTEPEKLATKKVEAEKLTTKKVEPEKLSTKKVEVEKLSTKKVEAEKLTTKKVEPAKLSTKKVEPEKLTAKKAEPEKDFGKNDDEDK
;
A
#
# COMPACT_ATOMS: atom_id res chain seq x y z
N MET A 1 21.40 -8.79 -1.73
CA MET A 1 20.01 -8.85 -1.25
C MET A 1 19.03 -9.35 -2.32
N GLY A 2 19.27 -9.11 -3.62
CA GLY A 2 18.41 -9.61 -4.70
C GLY A 2 17.25 -8.69 -5.08
N TYR A 3 17.26 -7.45 -4.63
CA TYR A 3 16.33 -6.41 -5.11
C TYR A 3 16.54 -6.16 -6.59
N THR A 4 15.47 -5.83 -7.31
CA THR A 4 15.49 -5.52 -8.74
C THR A 4 15.50 -4.03 -9.02
N HIS A 5 14.93 -3.24 -8.10
CA HIS A 5 14.84 -1.80 -8.19
C HIS A 5 15.12 -1.16 -6.82
N VAL A 6 15.55 0.08 -6.84
CA VAL A 6 15.51 1.01 -5.70
C VAL A 6 14.57 2.15 -6.06
N GLU A 7 13.77 2.58 -5.08
CA GLU A 7 12.95 3.78 -5.17
C GLU A 7 13.54 4.81 -4.20
N LEU A 8 13.92 5.96 -4.74
CA LEU A 8 14.52 7.05 -3.98
C LEU A 8 13.42 8.02 -3.56
N LEU A 9 13.38 8.40 -2.28
CA LEU A 9 12.62 9.57 -1.82
C LEU A 9 13.00 10.79 -2.68
N PRO A 10 12.19 11.88 -2.71
CA PRO A 10 12.39 12.96 -3.68
C PRO A 10 13.81 13.51 -3.69
N VAL A 11 14.47 13.37 -4.82
CA VAL A 11 15.87 13.82 -5.05
C VAL A 11 15.95 15.22 -5.65
N MET A 12 14.82 15.85 -5.96
CA MET A 12 14.76 17.20 -6.48
C MET A 12 15.14 18.21 -5.39
N GLU A 13 15.73 19.34 -5.77
CA GLU A 13 16.21 20.35 -4.81
C GLU A 13 15.05 20.91 -3.96
N HIS A 14 15.27 20.97 -2.66
CA HIS A 14 14.30 21.40 -1.64
C HIS A 14 15.01 22.11 -0.48
N PRO A 15 14.37 23.12 0.16
CA PRO A 15 15.01 23.92 1.21
C PRO A 15 15.02 23.26 2.58
N LEU A 16 14.09 22.33 2.87
CA LEU A 16 13.82 21.78 4.19
C LEU A 16 14.13 20.28 4.25
N ASP A 17 15.19 19.89 4.98
CA ASP A 17 15.60 18.49 5.15
C ASP A 17 14.46 17.65 5.80
N ALA A 18 13.80 18.19 6.81
CA ALA A 18 12.69 17.55 7.50
C ALA A 18 11.44 17.34 6.64
N SER A 19 11.42 17.86 5.40
CA SER A 19 10.37 17.53 4.41
C SER A 19 10.66 16.22 3.67
N TRP A 20 11.81 15.59 3.88
CA TRP A 20 12.27 14.39 3.17
C TRP A 20 12.31 14.56 1.64
N GLY A 21 12.32 15.82 1.17
CA GLY A 21 12.26 16.17 -0.25
C GLY A 21 10.86 16.44 -0.79
N TYR A 22 9.79 16.28 -0.01
CA TYR A 22 8.41 16.51 -0.47
C TYR A 22 8.01 17.99 -0.60
N GLN A 23 8.88 18.93 -0.25
CA GLN A 23 8.68 20.38 -0.47
C GLN A 23 9.65 20.91 -1.52
N VAL A 24 9.46 20.49 -2.76
CA VAL A 24 10.34 20.76 -3.90
C VAL A 24 10.28 22.23 -4.32
N THR A 25 11.47 22.86 -4.49
CA THR A 25 11.62 24.18 -5.09
C THR A 25 12.39 24.16 -6.41
N GLY A 26 13.25 23.16 -6.62
CA GLY A 26 14.07 23.01 -7.82
C GLY A 26 13.74 21.75 -8.62
N TYR A 27 12.64 21.74 -9.36
CA TYR A 27 12.11 20.57 -10.07
C TYR A 27 13.06 19.96 -11.11
N TYR A 28 13.95 20.75 -11.70
CA TYR A 28 14.90 20.34 -12.73
C TYR A 28 16.34 20.23 -12.21
N ALA A 29 16.53 20.16 -10.90
CA ALA A 29 17.85 20.04 -10.30
C ALA A 29 17.85 18.90 -9.27
N PRO A 30 18.81 17.95 -9.33
CA PRO A 30 19.05 17.06 -8.22
C PRO A 30 19.56 17.86 -7.03
N THR A 31 19.14 17.47 -5.82
CA THR A 31 19.61 18.16 -4.61
C THR A 31 21.12 18.09 -4.47
N SER A 32 21.73 19.21 -4.08
CA SER A 32 23.18 19.31 -3.85
C SER A 32 23.66 18.57 -2.58
N ARG A 33 22.76 18.05 -1.77
CA ARG A 33 23.07 17.37 -0.50
C ARG A 33 23.94 16.13 -0.66
N TYR A 34 23.81 15.43 -1.78
CA TYR A 34 24.43 14.12 -2.01
C TYR A 34 25.51 14.16 -3.10
N GLY A 35 25.84 15.31 -3.62
CA GLY A 35 26.85 15.48 -4.66
C GLY A 35 26.38 16.38 -5.80
N THR A 36 27.11 16.31 -6.90
CA THR A 36 26.84 17.06 -8.13
C THR A 36 25.83 16.31 -9.03
N PRO A 37 25.25 16.97 -10.05
CA PRO A 37 24.47 16.27 -11.08
C PRO A 37 25.23 15.13 -11.77
N ASP A 38 26.56 15.29 -11.97
CA ASP A 38 27.39 14.24 -12.56
C ASP A 38 27.55 13.04 -11.62
N ASP A 39 27.63 13.26 -10.29
CA ASP A 39 27.65 12.18 -9.30
C ASP A 39 26.31 11.41 -9.31
N PHE A 40 25.19 12.09 -9.50
CA PHE A 40 23.90 11.44 -9.63
C PHE A 40 23.77 10.63 -10.93
N MET A 41 24.28 11.16 -12.06
CA MET A 41 24.36 10.39 -13.31
C MET A 41 25.25 9.15 -13.16
N TYR A 42 26.38 9.26 -12.45
CA TYR A 42 27.25 8.13 -12.14
C TYR A 42 26.52 7.09 -11.27
N PHE A 43 25.77 7.52 -10.26
CA PHE A 43 24.96 6.61 -9.44
C PHE A 43 23.97 5.82 -10.30
N MET A 44 23.24 6.49 -11.21
CA MET A 44 22.28 5.85 -12.12
C MET A 44 22.97 4.81 -13.01
N ASP A 45 24.08 5.18 -13.66
CA ASP A 45 24.87 4.28 -14.51
C ASP A 45 25.39 3.07 -13.72
N TYR A 46 25.90 3.32 -12.50
CA TYR A 46 26.38 2.25 -11.64
C TYR A 46 25.27 1.27 -11.27
N MET A 47 24.09 1.75 -10.86
CA MET A 47 22.95 0.91 -10.54
C MET A 47 22.52 0.06 -11.75
N HIS A 48 22.43 0.65 -12.93
CA HIS A 48 22.13 -0.05 -14.17
C HIS A 48 23.18 -1.11 -14.50
N SER A 49 24.46 -0.80 -14.29
CA SER A 49 25.55 -1.79 -14.51
C SER A 49 25.44 -3.01 -13.59
N GLN A 50 24.79 -2.86 -12.42
CA GLN A 50 24.47 -3.94 -11.50
C GLN A 50 23.12 -4.63 -11.80
N GLY A 51 22.41 -4.21 -12.86
CA GLY A 51 21.09 -4.72 -13.22
C GLY A 51 19.97 -4.30 -12.23
N ILE A 52 20.12 -3.13 -11.59
CA ILE A 52 19.15 -2.56 -10.67
C ILE A 52 18.56 -1.30 -11.30
N GLY A 53 17.24 -1.29 -11.48
CA GLY A 53 16.50 -0.11 -11.93
C GLY A 53 16.33 0.91 -10.82
N VAL A 54 16.17 2.19 -11.19
CA VAL A 54 15.99 3.30 -10.25
C VAL A 54 14.69 4.02 -10.53
N ILE A 55 13.83 4.08 -9.52
CA ILE A 55 12.56 4.80 -9.53
C ILE A 55 12.74 6.08 -8.71
N LEU A 56 12.25 7.19 -9.22
CA LEU A 56 12.33 8.48 -8.53
C LEU A 56 10.96 8.87 -8.00
N ASP A 57 10.91 9.26 -6.74
CA ASP A 57 9.72 9.86 -6.15
C ASP A 57 9.55 11.29 -6.65
N TRP A 58 8.37 11.64 -7.15
CA TRP A 58 8.06 12.90 -7.81
C TRP A 58 6.80 13.54 -7.22
N VAL A 59 6.88 14.83 -6.93
CA VAL A 59 5.86 15.56 -6.18
C VAL A 59 5.16 16.60 -7.07
N PRO A 60 4.25 16.22 -7.97
CA PRO A 60 3.49 17.17 -8.80
C PRO A 60 2.20 17.65 -8.13
N ALA A 61 1.87 17.15 -6.94
CA ALA A 61 0.63 17.49 -6.25
C ALA A 61 0.67 18.89 -5.66
N HIS A 62 1.82 19.30 -5.14
CA HIS A 62 1.95 20.56 -4.41
C HIS A 62 3.39 21.07 -4.40
N PHE A 63 3.57 22.31 -3.93
CA PHE A 63 4.88 22.94 -3.73
C PHE A 63 4.85 23.91 -2.55
N PRO A 64 6.02 24.19 -1.92
CA PRO A 64 6.10 25.07 -0.74
C PRO A 64 5.91 26.55 -1.09
N ARG A 65 5.72 27.37 -0.05
CA ARG A 65 5.50 28.83 -0.17
C ARG A 65 6.78 29.65 -0.09
N ASP A 66 7.94 29.02 -0.18
CA ASP A 66 9.24 29.67 -0.09
C ASP A 66 9.39 30.78 -1.15
N ALA A 67 9.82 31.96 -0.71
CA ALA A 67 9.87 33.17 -1.55
C ALA A 67 10.85 33.06 -2.74
N HIS A 68 11.81 32.14 -2.68
CA HIS A 68 12.75 31.84 -3.77
C HIS A 68 12.29 30.69 -4.68
N GLY A 69 11.12 30.08 -4.36
CA GLY A 69 10.53 28.98 -5.12
C GLY A 69 9.51 29.46 -6.15
N LEU A 70 8.48 28.63 -6.39
CA LEU A 70 7.48 28.86 -7.42
C LEU A 70 6.29 29.71 -6.96
N ALA A 71 6.10 29.87 -5.64
CA ALA A 71 4.96 30.60 -5.08
C ALA A 71 4.98 32.06 -5.48
N CYS A 72 3.89 32.55 -6.10
CA CYS A 72 3.79 33.91 -6.62
C CYS A 72 5.02 34.34 -7.45
N PHE A 73 5.47 33.50 -8.36
CA PHE A 73 6.78 33.52 -9.01
C PHE A 73 7.17 34.89 -9.61
N ASP A 74 6.25 35.57 -10.26
CA ASP A 74 6.46 36.90 -10.82
C ASP A 74 5.66 37.99 -10.07
N GLY A 75 5.22 37.68 -8.85
CA GLY A 75 4.30 38.51 -8.06
C GLY A 75 2.83 38.19 -8.32
N THR A 76 2.54 37.23 -9.20
CA THR A 76 1.20 36.71 -9.47
C THR A 76 1.14 35.18 -9.30
N CYS A 77 -0.06 34.59 -9.31
CA CYS A 77 -0.25 33.14 -9.25
C CYS A 77 0.04 32.50 -10.61
N VAL A 78 1.32 32.24 -10.92
CA VAL A 78 1.75 31.63 -12.20
C VAL A 78 1.48 30.13 -12.18
N TYR A 79 1.88 29.44 -11.11
CA TYR A 79 1.81 27.99 -10.98
C TYR A 79 0.58 27.53 -10.22
N GLU A 80 0.13 28.29 -9.23
CA GLU A 80 -1.03 27.98 -8.39
C GLU A 80 -2.31 28.68 -8.88
N HIS A 81 -3.46 28.25 -8.34
CA HIS A 81 -4.71 28.97 -8.50
C HIS A 81 -4.75 30.23 -7.64
N GLN A 82 -5.31 31.33 -8.18
CA GLN A 82 -5.54 32.57 -7.44
C GLN A 82 -6.54 32.40 -6.29
N ASP A 83 -7.57 31.57 -6.46
CA ASP A 83 -8.50 31.21 -5.39
C ASP A 83 -7.85 30.20 -4.45
N PRO A 84 -7.60 30.54 -3.18
CA PRO A 84 -6.92 29.65 -2.23
C PRO A 84 -7.71 28.37 -1.93
N ARG A 85 -9.02 28.36 -2.17
CA ARG A 85 -9.84 27.15 -2.02
C ARG A 85 -9.50 26.08 -3.08
N LYS A 86 -8.95 26.50 -4.24
CA LYS A 86 -8.42 25.60 -5.27
C LYS A 86 -6.90 25.47 -5.20
N GLY A 87 -6.20 26.53 -4.79
CA GLY A 87 -4.73 26.65 -4.89
C GLY A 87 -3.97 26.37 -3.60
N SER A 88 -4.60 25.87 -2.54
CA SER A 88 -3.90 25.65 -1.26
C SER A 88 -4.34 24.38 -0.54
N HIS A 89 -3.36 23.72 0.09
CA HIS A 89 -3.57 22.67 1.09
C HIS A 89 -3.40 23.27 2.49
N PRO A 90 -4.49 23.57 3.24
CA PRO A 90 -4.40 24.27 4.52
C PRO A 90 -3.58 23.53 5.57
N HIS A 91 -3.70 22.20 5.63
CA HIS A 91 -3.05 21.37 6.67
C HIS A 91 -1.58 21.03 6.33
N TRP A 92 -1.17 21.06 5.06
CA TRP A 92 0.24 20.93 4.66
C TRP A 92 0.97 22.26 4.57
N GLY A 93 0.20 23.38 4.51
CA GLY A 93 0.77 24.71 4.33
C GLY A 93 1.31 24.97 2.91
N THR A 94 1.08 24.06 1.96
CA THR A 94 1.59 24.11 0.58
C THR A 94 0.59 24.72 -0.40
N LEU A 95 1.03 24.96 -1.64
CA LEU A 95 0.21 25.41 -2.76
C LEU A 95 -0.06 24.24 -3.72
N ILE A 96 -1.22 24.28 -4.40
CA ILE A 96 -1.65 23.29 -5.38
C ILE A 96 -1.43 23.87 -6.79
N TYR A 97 -0.88 23.06 -7.69
CA TYR A 97 -0.70 23.44 -9.08
C TYR A 97 -2.04 23.68 -9.80
N ASN A 98 -2.05 24.67 -10.67
CA ASN A 98 -3.17 24.94 -11.57
C ASN A 98 -3.05 24.07 -12.83
N TYR A 99 -3.50 22.83 -12.76
CA TYR A 99 -3.40 21.84 -13.84
C TYR A 99 -4.17 22.27 -15.10
N GLY A 100 -5.15 23.17 -14.98
CA GLY A 100 -5.92 23.71 -16.11
C GLY A 100 -5.14 24.71 -16.96
N ARG A 101 -3.95 25.19 -16.50
CA ARG A 101 -3.08 26.03 -17.30
C ARG A 101 -2.14 25.20 -18.17
N PRO A 102 -2.16 25.34 -19.50
CA PRO A 102 -1.28 24.59 -20.39
C PRO A 102 0.20 24.73 -20.05
N GLU A 103 0.64 25.93 -19.62
CA GLU A 103 2.03 26.21 -19.26
C GLU A 103 2.44 25.41 -18.02
N VAL A 104 1.57 25.28 -17.02
CA VAL A 104 1.82 24.51 -15.79
C VAL A 104 1.82 23.00 -16.11
N SER A 105 0.84 22.53 -16.88
CA SER A 105 0.81 21.14 -17.34
C SER A 105 2.06 20.79 -18.15
N ASN A 106 2.49 21.65 -19.08
CA ASN A 106 3.71 21.44 -19.85
C ASN A 106 4.96 21.45 -18.96
N PHE A 107 5.03 22.34 -17.96
CA PHE A 107 6.15 22.39 -17.00
C PHE A 107 6.27 21.04 -16.25
N LEU A 108 5.16 20.51 -15.75
CA LEU A 108 5.16 19.25 -15.00
C LEU A 108 5.44 18.03 -15.90
N ILE A 109 4.81 17.96 -17.09
CA ILE A 109 5.07 16.87 -18.05
C ILE A 109 6.54 16.88 -18.49
N ALA A 110 7.05 18.03 -18.87
CA ALA A 110 8.45 18.17 -19.27
C ALA A 110 9.41 17.81 -18.13
N ASN A 111 9.03 18.09 -16.88
CA ASN A 111 9.81 17.71 -15.71
C ASN A 111 9.86 16.18 -15.50
N ALA A 112 8.73 15.49 -15.59
CA ALA A 112 8.73 14.03 -15.53
C ALA A 112 9.61 13.41 -16.62
N LEU A 113 9.50 13.93 -17.85
CA LEU A 113 10.34 13.50 -18.97
C LEU A 113 11.82 13.84 -18.79
N PHE A 114 12.14 14.97 -18.16
CA PHE A 114 13.52 15.38 -17.89
C PHE A 114 14.26 14.32 -17.06
N TRP A 115 13.65 13.76 -16.03
CA TRP A 115 14.26 12.74 -15.17
C TRP A 115 14.50 11.42 -15.91
N THR A 116 13.61 11.03 -16.81
CA THR A 116 13.80 9.84 -17.64
C THR A 116 14.79 10.09 -18.79
N ASP A 117 14.81 11.29 -19.38
CA ASP A 117 15.71 11.62 -20.51
C ASP A 117 17.14 11.92 -20.09
N LYS A 118 17.33 12.64 -18.99
CA LYS A 118 18.65 13.12 -18.59
C LYS A 118 19.35 12.22 -17.59
N TYR A 119 18.56 11.60 -16.71
CA TYR A 119 19.08 10.72 -15.67
C TYR A 119 18.74 9.25 -15.88
N HIS A 120 18.00 8.94 -16.95
CA HIS A 120 17.61 7.56 -17.31
C HIS A 120 16.87 6.83 -16.19
N ALA A 121 15.98 7.54 -15.45
CA ALA A 121 15.15 6.91 -14.46
C ALA A 121 14.25 5.85 -15.09
N ASP A 122 14.19 4.65 -14.47
CA ASP A 122 13.40 3.52 -14.93
C ASP A 122 11.92 3.65 -14.56
N GLY A 123 11.60 4.60 -13.70
CA GLY A 123 10.22 4.89 -13.33
C GLY A 123 10.11 6.13 -12.46
N ILE A 124 8.86 6.58 -12.34
CA ILE A 124 8.47 7.70 -11.48
C ILE A 124 7.33 7.24 -10.58
N ARG A 125 7.53 7.35 -9.28
CA ARG A 125 6.44 7.25 -8.30
C ARG A 125 5.87 8.64 -8.06
N MET A 126 4.59 8.81 -8.29
CA MET A 126 3.89 10.07 -8.12
C MET A 126 3.26 10.14 -6.74
N ASP A 127 3.72 11.12 -5.95
CA ASP A 127 3.25 11.40 -4.60
C ASP A 127 1.85 11.97 -4.57
N ALA A 128 1.06 11.56 -3.56
CA ALA A 128 -0.21 12.16 -3.16
C ALA A 128 -1.23 12.36 -4.29
N VAL A 129 -1.37 11.41 -5.22
CA VAL A 129 -2.30 11.50 -6.37
C VAL A 129 -3.74 11.72 -5.91
N ALA A 130 -4.16 11.15 -4.78
CA ALA A 130 -5.48 11.40 -4.20
C ALA A 130 -5.75 12.89 -3.96
N SER A 131 -4.75 13.65 -3.51
CA SER A 131 -4.87 15.10 -3.27
C SER A 131 -5.03 15.91 -4.55
N MET A 132 -4.60 15.37 -5.69
CA MET A 132 -4.78 15.96 -7.01
C MET A 132 -6.20 15.71 -7.54
N LEU A 133 -6.73 14.50 -7.32
CA LEU A 133 -7.99 14.03 -7.87
C LEU A 133 -9.22 14.67 -7.21
N TYR A 134 -9.11 15.11 -5.94
CA TYR A 134 -10.24 15.61 -5.16
C TYR A 134 -10.03 17.03 -4.69
N LEU A 135 -10.97 17.93 -5.07
CA LEU A 135 -10.96 19.35 -4.70
C LEU A 135 -11.13 19.61 -3.20
N ASP A 136 -11.77 18.69 -2.49
CA ASP A 136 -12.05 18.70 -1.06
C ASP A 136 -11.03 17.90 -0.22
N TYR A 137 -9.95 17.37 -0.84
CA TYR A 137 -8.97 16.56 -0.14
C TYR A 137 -8.36 17.31 1.03
N GLY A 138 -8.57 16.81 2.26
CA GLY A 138 -8.06 17.40 3.50
C GLY A 138 -8.64 18.78 3.85
N LYS A 139 -9.75 19.21 3.23
CA LYS A 139 -10.38 20.50 3.45
C LYS A 139 -11.70 20.35 4.19
N GLN A 140 -12.10 21.42 4.87
CA GLN A 140 -13.39 21.50 5.56
C GLN A 140 -14.45 22.17 4.66
N ASP A 141 -15.70 22.11 5.10
CA ASP A 141 -16.80 22.81 4.41
C ASP A 141 -16.49 24.29 4.26
N GLY A 142 -16.60 24.81 3.04
CA GLY A 142 -16.26 26.19 2.68
C GLY A 142 -14.81 26.44 2.29
N GLU A 143 -13.90 25.49 2.49
CA GLU A 143 -12.49 25.59 2.10
C GLU A 143 -12.19 25.06 0.69
N TRP A 144 -13.19 24.59 -0.04
CA TRP A 144 -13.09 24.11 -1.41
C TRP A 144 -14.23 24.59 -2.29
N VAL A 145 -14.08 24.44 -3.61
CA VAL A 145 -15.07 24.84 -4.61
C VAL A 145 -15.37 23.64 -5.50
N ALA A 146 -16.66 23.33 -5.65
CA ALA A 146 -17.10 22.25 -6.53
C ALA A 146 -16.70 22.50 -8.00
N ASN A 147 -16.53 21.42 -8.76
CA ASN A 147 -16.31 21.47 -10.19
C ASN A 147 -17.56 21.97 -10.95
N ILE A 148 -17.47 22.15 -12.27
CA ILE A 148 -18.56 22.67 -13.11
C ILE A 148 -19.84 21.81 -13.10
N TYR A 149 -19.76 20.56 -12.63
CA TYR A 149 -20.89 19.64 -12.49
C TYR A 149 -21.40 19.54 -11.05
N GLY A 150 -20.81 20.28 -10.11
CA GLY A 150 -21.17 20.28 -8.70
C GLY A 150 -20.52 19.16 -7.87
N GLY A 151 -19.61 18.38 -8.45
CA GLY A 151 -18.84 17.31 -7.77
C GLY A 151 -17.55 17.83 -7.16
N ASN A 152 -16.84 16.92 -6.48
CA ASN A 152 -15.56 17.18 -5.82
C ASN A 152 -14.34 16.70 -6.64
N GLU A 153 -14.55 16.06 -7.79
CA GLU A 153 -13.46 15.63 -8.65
C GLU A 153 -12.78 16.85 -9.31
N ASN A 154 -11.46 16.86 -9.29
CA ASN A 154 -10.64 17.86 -9.98
C ASN A 154 -10.44 17.45 -11.44
N LEU A 155 -11.34 17.94 -12.30
CA LEU A 155 -11.37 17.55 -13.72
C LEU A 155 -10.09 17.96 -14.46
N GLU A 156 -9.52 19.11 -14.10
CA GLU A 156 -8.27 19.59 -14.70
C GLU A 156 -7.10 18.66 -14.35
N ALA A 157 -7.03 18.16 -13.11
CA ALA A 157 -5.99 17.19 -12.70
C ALA A 157 -6.20 15.83 -13.37
N VAL A 158 -7.44 15.37 -13.52
CA VAL A 158 -7.74 14.11 -14.24
C VAL A 158 -7.26 14.16 -15.69
N GLU A 159 -7.54 15.25 -16.41
CA GLU A 159 -7.07 15.44 -17.79
C GLU A 159 -5.54 15.58 -17.86
N PHE A 160 -4.92 16.28 -16.90
CA PHE A 160 -3.47 16.37 -16.79
C PHE A 160 -2.83 14.97 -16.62
N LEU A 161 -3.34 14.14 -15.71
CA LEU A 161 -2.81 12.80 -15.45
C LEU A 161 -2.93 11.88 -16.68
N LYS A 162 -4.06 11.91 -17.37
CA LYS A 162 -4.25 11.17 -18.63
C LYS A 162 -3.31 11.64 -19.73
N HIS A 163 -3.12 12.95 -19.85
CA HIS A 163 -2.20 13.53 -20.84
C HIS A 163 -0.75 13.16 -20.51
N LEU A 164 -0.34 13.33 -19.24
CA LEU A 164 0.99 12.94 -18.79
C LEU A 164 1.28 11.46 -19.11
N SER A 165 0.40 10.55 -18.71
CA SER A 165 0.60 9.11 -18.95
C SER A 165 0.67 8.77 -20.43
N SER A 166 -0.17 9.39 -21.26
CA SER A 166 -0.16 9.20 -22.71
C SER A 166 1.15 9.67 -23.35
N VAL A 167 1.67 10.82 -22.94
CA VAL A 167 2.95 11.36 -23.44
C VAL A 167 4.12 10.51 -22.93
N PHE A 168 4.09 10.14 -21.66
CA PHE A 168 5.13 9.35 -21.01
C PHE A 168 5.30 7.98 -21.70
N HIS A 169 4.22 7.22 -21.85
CA HIS A 169 4.25 5.91 -22.52
C HIS A 169 4.41 6.01 -24.04
N GLY A 170 4.06 7.14 -24.63
CA GLY A 170 4.29 7.40 -26.06
C GLY A 170 5.76 7.30 -26.48
N ARG A 171 6.69 7.46 -25.56
CA ARG A 171 8.15 7.35 -25.77
C ARG A 171 8.61 5.90 -25.98
N LYS A 172 7.94 4.94 -25.36
CA LYS A 172 8.25 3.50 -25.45
C LYS A 172 9.66 3.14 -24.99
N ASP A 173 10.19 3.85 -24.01
CA ASP A 173 11.51 3.62 -23.40
C ASP A 173 11.49 2.57 -22.29
N GLY A 174 10.31 2.16 -21.85
CA GLY A 174 10.11 1.13 -20.83
C GLY A 174 10.03 1.66 -19.40
N ALA A 175 10.17 2.98 -19.20
CA ALA A 175 9.97 3.60 -17.89
C ALA A 175 8.51 3.46 -17.42
N VAL A 176 8.29 3.33 -16.11
CA VAL A 176 6.99 3.09 -15.51
C VAL A 176 6.49 4.27 -14.68
N LEU A 177 5.16 4.47 -14.64
CA LEU A 177 4.49 5.41 -13.75
C LEU A 177 3.77 4.66 -12.62
N ILE A 178 4.04 5.05 -11.38
CA ILE A 178 3.47 4.45 -10.17
C ILE A 178 2.70 5.53 -9.42
N ALA A 179 1.44 5.26 -9.06
CA ALA A 179 0.62 6.19 -8.29
C ALA A 179 0.60 5.84 -6.81
N GLU A 180 0.86 6.81 -5.94
CA GLU A 180 0.36 6.76 -4.59
C GLU A 180 -1.04 7.34 -4.57
N GLU A 181 -2.03 6.46 -4.63
CA GLU A 181 -3.45 6.83 -4.59
C GLU A 181 -4.17 5.95 -3.55
N SER A 182 -4.62 6.56 -2.47
CA SER A 182 -5.14 5.87 -1.28
C SER A 182 -6.67 5.75 -1.24
N THR A 183 -7.37 6.29 -2.25
CA THR A 183 -8.83 6.28 -2.30
C THR A 183 -9.38 5.15 -3.18
N ALA A 184 -10.69 5.11 -3.34
CA ALA A 184 -11.38 4.17 -4.23
C ALA A 184 -11.54 4.73 -5.67
N TRP A 185 -10.67 5.65 -6.12
CA TRP A 185 -10.70 6.12 -7.50
C TRP A 185 -10.53 4.94 -8.46
N PRO A 186 -11.44 4.76 -9.43
CA PRO A 186 -11.42 3.58 -10.29
C PRO A 186 -10.41 3.73 -11.44
N GLN A 187 -9.86 2.59 -11.88
CA GLN A 187 -9.02 2.50 -13.08
C GLN A 187 -7.81 3.45 -13.08
N VAL A 188 -7.14 3.59 -11.93
CA VAL A 188 -5.88 4.34 -11.85
C VAL A 188 -4.86 3.75 -12.82
N THR A 189 -4.78 2.41 -12.88
CA THR A 189 -3.91 1.67 -13.80
C THR A 189 -4.61 1.25 -15.11
N GLY A 190 -5.82 1.70 -15.33
CA GLY A 190 -6.56 1.51 -16.58
C GLY A 190 -6.06 2.44 -17.68
N LYS A 191 -6.24 2.03 -18.93
CA LYS A 191 -5.82 2.84 -20.08
C LYS A 191 -6.64 4.13 -20.22
N PRO A 192 -6.03 5.25 -20.62
CA PRO A 192 -6.73 6.51 -20.82
C PRO A 192 -7.89 6.40 -21.83
N GLU A 193 -7.74 5.61 -22.91
CA GLU A 193 -8.80 5.41 -23.91
C GLU A 193 -10.02 4.65 -23.36
N ASP A 194 -9.85 3.88 -22.28
CA ASP A 194 -10.93 3.18 -21.59
C ASP A 194 -11.48 3.98 -20.38
N GLY A 195 -10.98 5.20 -20.19
CA GLY A 195 -11.37 6.10 -19.10
C GLY A 195 -10.45 6.11 -17.89
N GLY A 196 -9.43 5.26 -17.86
CA GLY A 196 -8.44 5.18 -16.78
C GLY A 196 -7.45 6.35 -16.78
N LEU A 197 -6.57 6.38 -15.77
CA LEU A 197 -5.54 7.42 -15.63
C LEU A 197 -4.23 7.08 -16.35
N GLY A 198 -3.98 5.80 -16.65
CA GLY A 198 -2.84 5.32 -17.42
C GLY A 198 -1.57 5.08 -16.62
N PHE A 199 -1.63 4.93 -15.32
CA PHE A 199 -0.49 4.47 -14.53
C PHE A 199 -0.22 2.98 -14.78
N ASP A 200 1.04 2.56 -14.64
CA ASP A 200 1.41 1.15 -14.71
C ASP A 200 1.07 0.43 -13.41
N PHE A 201 1.29 1.10 -12.27
CA PHE A 201 1.08 0.54 -10.95
C PHE A 201 0.43 1.55 -9.99
N LYS A 202 -0.20 0.99 -8.96
CA LYS A 202 -0.77 1.73 -7.83
C LYS A 202 -0.30 1.13 -6.51
N TRP A 203 0.13 1.93 -5.55
CA TRP A 203 0.39 1.48 -4.20
C TRP A 203 -0.89 0.97 -3.54
N ASN A 204 -0.84 -0.21 -2.92
CA ASN A 204 -1.98 -0.80 -2.22
C ASN A 204 -1.99 -0.36 -0.74
N MET A 205 -2.42 0.86 -0.49
CA MET A 205 -2.53 1.41 0.87
C MET A 205 -3.63 0.69 1.68
N GLY A 206 -4.67 0.18 1.04
CA GLY A 206 -5.72 -0.61 1.69
C GLY A 206 -5.16 -1.90 2.28
N TRP A 207 -4.46 -2.70 1.48
CA TRP A 207 -3.78 -3.90 1.95
C TRP A 207 -2.78 -3.60 3.08
N MET A 208 -1.98 -2.57 2.93
CA MET A 208 -0.98 -2.16 3.91
C MET A 208 -1.64 -1.88 5.27
N ASN A 209 -2.73 -1.09 5.28
CA ASN A 209 -3.45 -0.75 6.50
C ASN A 209 -4.10 -1.99 7.16
N ASP A 210 -4.84 -2.79 6.37
CA ASP A 210 -5.55 -3.97 6.88
C ASP A 210 -4.55 -5.01 7.38
N PHE A 211 -3.54 -5.34 6.58
CA PHE A 211 -2.55 -6.35 6.95
C PHE A 211 -1.68 -5.92 8.15
N THR A 212 -1.27 -4.65 8.22
CA THR A 212 -0.54 -4.14 9.38
C THR A 212 -1.41 -4.15 10.65
N SER A 213 -2.69 -3.80 10.53
CA SER A 213 -3.66 -3.90 11.64
C SER A 213 -3.77 -5.34 12.13
N TYR A 214 -3.96 -6.29 11.21
CA TYR A 214 -4.00 -7.72 11.52
C TYR A 214 -2.73 -8.20 12.22
N MET A 215 -1.55 -7.86 11.70
CA MET A 215 -0.28 -8.31 12.24
C MET A 215 0.05 -7.71 13.62
N ARG A 216 -0.47 -6.52 13.93
CA ARG A 216 -0.37 -5.88 15.26
C ARG A 216 -1.20 -6.59 16.33
N CYS A 217 -2.24 -7.32 15.93
CA CYS A 217 -3.07 -8.05 16.88
C CYS A 217 -2.25 -9.14 17.58
N ASP A 218 -2.49 -9.30 18.88
CA ASP A 218 -2.04 -10.50 19.59
C ASP A 218 -2.56 -11.74 18.84
N PRO A 219 -1.74 -12.77 18.62
CA PRO A 219 -2.12 -13.95 17.86
C PRO A 219 -3.43 -14.61 18.31
N TYR A 220 -3.71 -14.61 19.60
CA TYR A 220 -4.97 -15.12 20.16
C TYR A 220 -6.23 -14.41 19.61
N PHE A 221 -6.11 -13.12 19.27
CA PHE A 221 -7.22 -12.30 18.77
C PHE A 221 -7.29 -12.23 17.24
N ARG A 222 -6.29 -12.73 16.51
CA ARG A 222 -6.24 -12.68 15.04
C ARG A 222 -7.43 -13.36 14.37
N LYS A 223 -7.95 -14.42 14.95
CA LYS A 223 -9.14 -15.11 14.48
C LYS A 223 -10.38 -14.22 14.37
N TYR A 224 -10.49 -13.18 15.19
CA TYR A 224 -11.61 -12.23 15.15
C TYR A 224 -11.40 -11.12 14.12
N ASN A 225 -10.17 -10.98 13.59
CA ASN A 225 -9.79 -9.99 12.58
C ASN A 225 -9.37 -10.65 11.26
N TYR A 226 -9.73 -11.91 11.08
CA TYR A 226 -9.31 -12.71 9.92
C TYR A 226 -9.69 -12.10 8.57
N GLY A 227 -10.78 -11.31 8.53
CA GLY A 227 -11.19 -10.55 7.36
C GLY A 227 -10.12 -9.55 6.88
N GLU A 228 -9.35 -8.95 7.77
CA GLU A 228 -8.27 -8.01 7.41
C GLU A 228 -7.11 -8.70 6.65
N LEU A 229 -6.93 -10.01 6.86
CA LEU A 229 -5.95 -10.83 6.15
C LEU A 229 -6.40 -11.17 4.71
N THR A 230 -7.71 -11.39 4.50
CA THR A 230 -8.23 -11.95 3.24
C THR A 230 -8.96 -10.94 2.35
N PHE A 231 -9.36 -9.79 2.90
CA PHE A 231 -10.19 -8.80 2.21
C PHE A 231 -9.54 -8.24 0.95
N SER A 232 -8.22 -8.05 0.94
CA SER A 232 -7.48 -7.51 -0.20
C SER A 232 -7.67 -8.33 -1.48
N MET A 233 -7.90 -9.65 -1.37
CA MET A 233 -8.12 -10.51 -2.54
C MET A 233 -9.46 -10.25 -3.25
N LEU A 234 -10.42 -9.56 -2.62
CA LEU A 234 -11.67 -9.16 -3.29
C LEU A 234 -11.44 -8.09 -4.37
N TYR A 235 -10.36 -7.31 -4.25
CA TYR A 235 -10.02 -6.23 -5.18
C TYR A 235 -8.60 -6.33 -5.77
N ALA A 236 -7.85 -7.39 -5.47
CA ALA A 236 -6.46 -7.56 -5.87
C ALA A 236 -6.21 -7.40 -7.39
N TYR A 237 -7.25 -7.61 -8.22
CA TYR A 237 -7.18 -7.52 -9.67
C TYR A 237 -7.96 -6.33 -10.25
N SER A 238 -8.38 -5.39 -9.42
CA SER A 238 -9.00 -4.15 -9.90
C SER A 238 -7.99 -3.14 -10.44
N GLU A 239 -6.75 -3.24 -9.96
CA GLU A 239 -5.61 -2.40 -10.35
C GLU A 239 -4.32 -3.25 -10.39
N ASN A 240 -3.27 -2.74 -10.99
CA ASN A 240 -1.94 -3.32 -10.92
C ASN A 240 -1.25 -2.86 -9.63
N PHE A 241 -1.46 -3.59 -8.54
CA PHE A 241 -0.99 -3.16 -7.23
C PHE A 241 0.51 -3.43 -6.96
N VAL A 242 1.12 -2.50 -6.21
CA VAL A 242 2.36 -2.72 -5.45
C VAL A 242 1.98 -2.82 -3.98
N LEU A 243 2.33 -3.90 -3.32
CA LEU A 243 2.19 -4.06 -1.88
C LEU A 243 3.33 -3.31 -1.20
N VAL A 244 2.99 -2.36 -0.35
CA VAL A 244 3.96 -1.42 0.19
C VAL A 244 4.03 -1.48 1.71
N PHE A 245 5.25 -1.49 2.23
CA PHE A 245 5.59 -1.03 3.55
C PHE A 245 6.54 0.16 3.38
N SER A 246 5.94 1.35 3.23
CA SER A 246 6.64 2.58 2.90
C SER A 246 7.31 3.23 4.11
N HIS A 247 7.97 4.38 3.87
CA HIS A 247 8.54 5.24 4.91
C HIS A 247 7.48 5.75 5.88
N ASP A 248 6.27 6.07 5.39
CA ASP A 248 5.16 6.58 6.21
C ASP A 248 4.73 5.62 7.33
N GLU A 249 5.01 4.33 7.17
CA GLU A 249 4.61 3.34 8.18
C GLU A 249 5.58 3.25 9.36
N VAL A 250 6.77 3.84 9.27
CA VAL A 250 7.84 3.70 10.26
C VAL A 250 8.33 5.04 10.82
N VAL A 251 7.45 6.04 10.86
CA VAL A 251 7.72 7.41 11.34
C VAL A 251 6.58 7.93 12.22
N HIS A 252 6.82 9.04 12.89
CA HIS A 252 5.81 9.83 13.63
C HIS A 252 5.06 9.06 14.73
N GLY A 253 5.76 8.19 15.46
CA GLY A 253 5.19 7.40 16.56
C GLY A 253 4.40 6.18 16.11
N LYS A 254 4.49 5.80 14.83
CA LYS A 254 3.86 4.57 14.31
C LYS A 254 4.65 3.31 14.70
N GLY A 255 5.93 3.44 15.10
CA GLY A 255 6.86 2.35 15.43
C GLY A 255 7.45 1.68 14.19
N SER A 256 8.63 1.06 14.33
CA SER A 256 9.27 0.26 13.27
C SER A 256 8.43 -0.98 12.92
N MET A 257 8.72 -1.64 11.79
CA MET A 257 7.97 -2.85 11.40
C MET A 257 8.09 -3.97 12.43
N ILE A 258 9.28 -4.21 12.97
CA ILE A 258 9.45 -5.19 14.05
C ILE A 258 8.80 -4.70 15.35
N GLY A 259 8.81 -3.40 15.61
CA GLY A 259 8.14 -2.78 16.77
C GLY A 259 6.63 -3.00 16.78
N LYS A 260 6.00 -3.10 15.60
CA LYS A 260 4.56 -3.38 15.43
C LYS A 260 4.21 -4.83 15.74
N MET A 261 5.17 -5.76 15.63
CA MET A 261 4.90 -7.19 15.82
C MET A 261 4.68 -7.51 17.30
N PRO A 262 3.66 -8.30 17.65
CA PRO A 262 3.48 -8.80 19.00
C PRO A 262 4.57 -9.81 19.38
N GLY A 263 4.89 -9.89 20.65
CA GLY A 263 5.88 -10.82 21.22
C GLY A 263 6.62 -10.21 22.40
N GLU A 264 6.96 -11.04 23.36
CA GLU A 264 7.68 -10.62 24.58
C GLU A 264 9.18 -10.44 24.32
N THR A 265 9.72 -11.12 23.31
CA THR A 265 11.13 -11.04 22.93
C THR A 265 11.30 -10.62 21.48
N LEU A 266 12.50 -10.14 21.13
CA LEU A 266 12.83 -9.72 19.78
C LEU A 266 12.72 -10.89 18.78
N GLU A 267 13.10 -12.11 19.17
CA GLU A 267 12.99 -13.32 18.36
C GLU A 267 11.53 -13.64 18.03
N LYS A 268 10.61 -13.48 19.00
CA LYS A 268 9.17 -13.67 18.78
C LYS A 268 8.59 -12.62 17.84
N LYS A 269 9.02 -11.38 17.97
CA LYS A 269 8.66 -10.30 17.03
C LYS A 269 9.20 -10.59 15.63
N ALA A 270 10.46 -11.01 15.52
CA ALA A 270 11.08 -11.38 14.25
C ALA A 270 10.39 -12.60 13.60
N GLN A 271 9.95 -13.58 14.39
CA GLN A 271 9.16 -14.71 13.91
C GLN A 271 7.86 -14.24 13.24
N ASN A 272 7.11 -13.34 13.89
CA ASN A 272 5.93 -12.72 13.30
C ASN A 272 6.26 -11.94 12.02
N LEU A 273 7.34 -11.15 12.02
CA LEU A 273 7.75 -10.35 10.87
C LEU A 273 8.13 -11.22 9.67
N ARG A 274 8.84 -12.35 9.91
CA ARG A 274 9.15 -13.31 8.84
C ARG A 274 7.89 -13.94 8.25
N ALA A 275 6.91 -14.31 9.07
CA ALA A 275 5.63 -14.81 8.58
C ALA A 275 4.90 -13.76 7.72
N ALA A 276 4.92 -12.48 8.14
CA ALA A 276 4.34 -11.38 7.38
C ALA A 276 5.02 -11.19 6.02
N TYR A 277 6.34 -11.18 5.96
CA TYR A 277 7.08 -11.03 4.70
C TYR A 277 6.89 -12.23 3.76
N GLY A 278 6.78 -13.45 4.32
CA GLY A 278 6.44 -14.64 3.54
C GLY A 278 5.08 -14.54 2.87
N PHE A 279 4.06 -14.10 3.61
CA PHE A 279 2.72 -13.87 3.05
C PHE A 279 2.72 -12.75 2.01
N MET A 280 3.33 -11.60 2.31
CA MET A 280 3.49 -10.49 1.35
C MET A 280 4.11 -10.97 0.04
N THR A 281 5.16 -11.81 0.12
CA THR A 281 5.84 -12.35 -1.07
C THR A 281 4.91 -13.24 -1.89
N GLY A 282 4.09 -14.07 -1.24
CA GLY A 282 3.13 -14.95 -1.90
C GLY A 282 1.88 -14.24 -2.43
N HIS A 283 1.46 -13.13 -1.84
CA HIS A 283 0.28 -12.37 -2.29
C HIS A 283 0.50 -11.77 -3.70
N PRO A 284 -0.52 -11.71 -4.58
CA PRO A 284 -0.40 -11.02 -5.88
C PRO A 284 0.01 -9.55 -5.75
N GLY A 285 0.73 -9.04 -6.75
CA GLY A 285 1.25 -7.67 -6.82
C GLY A 285 2.76 -7.56 -6.58
N LYS A 286 3.37 -6.42 -6.93
CA LYS A 286 4.79 -6.14 -6.68
C LYS A 286 5.02 -5.84 -5.20
N LYS A 287 6.27 -5.78 -4.74
CA LYS A 287 6.64 -5.68 -3.33
C LYS A 287 7.57 -4.49 -3.11
N LEU A 288 7.32 -3.71 -2.06
CA LEU A 288 8.18 -2.63 -1.62
C LEU A 288 8.42 -2.73 -0.11
N LEU A 289 9.70 -2.69 0.28
CA LEU A 289 10.14 -2.52 1.67
C LEU A 289 10.95 -1.24 1.76
N PHE A 290 10.68 -0.43 2.77
CA PHE A 290 11.51 0.73 3.06
C PHE A 290 12.83 0.31 3.71
N MET A 291 13.88 1.10 3.54
CA MET A 291 15.22 0.82 4.06
C MET A 291 15.20 0.53 5.57
N GLY A 292 16.00 -0.45 6.00
CA GLY A 292 16.06 -0.92 7.39
C GLY A 292 15.00 -1.97 7.76
N GLN A 293 13.90 -2.07 7.03
CA GLN A 293 12.87 -3.09 7.29
C GLN A 293 13.37 -4.51 6.96
N ASP A 294 14.28 -4.63 6.01
CA ASP A 294 14.86 -5.90 5.56
C ASP A 294 15.76 -6.57 6.59
N PHE A 295 16.30 -5.82 7.56
CA PHE A 295 17.04 -6.34 8.70
C PHE A 295 16.37 -6.04 10.04
N ALA A 296 15.06 -5.70 10.01
CA ALA A 296 14.26 -5.48 11.20
C ALA A 296 14.79 -4.37 12.13
N GLN A 297 15.15 -3.20 11.57
CA GLN A 297 15.55 -2.03 12.36
C GLN A 297 14.57 -1.79 13.50
N VAL A 298 15.09 -1.52 14.71
CA VAL A 298 14.29 -1.44 15.94
C VAL A 298 13.63 -0.09 16.10
N ASP A 299 14.37 0.99 15.85
CA ASP A 299 13.84 2.34 15.96
C ASP A 299 13.10 2.77 14.67
N GLU A 300 12.23 3.75 14.82
CA GLU A 300 11.63 4.44 13.68
C GLU A 300 12.71 5.08 12.81
N TRP A 301 12.41 5.21 11.52
CA TRP A 301 13.30 5.95 10.64
C TRP A 301 13.43 7.41 11.10
N ASN A 302 14.67 7.88 11.09
CA ASN A 302 15.04 9.25 11.45
C ASN A 302 15.97 9.79 10.36
N GLU A 303 15.52 10.81 9.64
CA GLU A 303 16.27 11.46 8.55
C GLU A 303 17.58 12.10 9.02
N ASN A 304 17.72 12.37 10.31
CA ASN A 304 18.93 12.96 10.90
C ASN A 304 19.96 11.92 11.36
N ALA A 305 19.70 10.63 11.15
CA ALA A 305 20.55 9.54 11.60
C ALA A 305 20.76 8.51 10.49
N SER A 306 21.90 7.82 10.54
CA SER A 306 22.13 6.62 9.73
C SER A 306 21.21 5.49 10.20
N LEU A 307 20.93 4.53 9.31
CA LEU A 307 20.30 3.27 9.71
C LEU A 307 21.15 2.57 10.78
N GLU A 308 20.51 1.77 11.61
CA GLU A 308 21.13 1.02 12.72
C GLU A 308 21.94 -0.18 12.21
N TRP A 309 22.93 0.05 11.35
CA TRP A 309 23.75 -1.01 10.72
C TRP A 309 24.45 -1.94 11.73
N ASN A 310 24.73 -1.46 12.94
CA ASN A 310 25.27 -2.25 14.07
C ASN A 310 24.33 -3.39 14.49
N LEU A 311 23.02 -3.32 14.19
CA LEU A 311 22.09 -4.41 14.49
C LEU A 311 22.45 -5.69 13.72
N LEU A 312 23.08 -5.59 12.56
CA LEU A 312 23.53 -6.76 11.79
C LEU A 312 24.63 -7.58 12.49
N GLU A 313 25.21 -7.10 13.57
CA GLU A 313 26.09 -7.88 14.44
C GLU A 313 25.33 -8.88 15.33
N TYR A 314 24.00 -8.73 15.44
CA TYR A 314 23.16 -9.61 16.26
C TYR A 314 22.41 -10.62 15.39
N PRO A 315 22.37 -11.91 15.82
CA PRO A 315 21.81 -12.99 15.01
C PRO A 315 20.40 -12.75 14.51
N VAL A 316 19.50 -12.20 15.31
CA VAL A 316 18.08 -12.00 14.95
C VAL A 316 17.92 -11.08 13.75
N HIS A 317 18.75 -10.05 13.63
CA HIS A 317 18.71 -9.07 12.54
C HIS A 317 19.37 -9.65 11.28
N GLN A 318 20.52 -10.31 11.43
CA GLN A 318 21.19 -11.00 10.32
C GLN A 318 20.28 -12.09 9.72
N GLN A 319 19.66 -12.92 10.57
CA GLN A 319 18.77 -13.99 10.16
C GLN A 319 17.49 -13.46 9.48
N THR A 320 16.98 -12.30 9.91
CA THR A 320 15.85 -11.63 9.24
C THR A 320 16.28 -11.15 7.86
N GLN A 321 17.46 -10.56 7.73
CA GLN A 321 18.01 -10.12 6.43
C GLN A 321 18.26 -11.32 5.50
N ASP A 322 18.79 -12.41 6.00
CA ASP A 322 18.99 -13.63 5.21
C ASP A 322 17.66 -14.22 4.73
N TYR A 323 16.60 -14.14 5.54
CA TYR A 323 15.27 -14.54 5.12
C TYR A 323 14.71 -13.64 4.01
N VAL A 324 14.83 -12.33 4.12
CA VAL A 324 14.42 -11.40 3.06
C VAL A 324 15.21 -11.64 1.76
N LYS A 325 16.51 -11.91 1.88
CA LYS A 325 17.35 -12.31 0.75
C LYS A 325 16.85 -13.61 0.09
N ALA A 326 16.47 -14.60 0.89
CA ALA A 326 15.89 -15.85 0.40
C ALA A 326 14.53 -15.63 -0.28
N LEU A 327 13.67 -14.75 0.25
CA LEU A 327 12.40 -14.35 -0.38
C LEU A 327 12.62 -13.65 -1.73
N ASN A 328 13.56 -12.72 -1.81
CA ASN A 328 13.90 -12.03 -3.06
C ASN A 328 14.46 -13.02 -4.10
N HIS A 329 15.27 -13.98 -3.67
CA HIS A 329 15.74 -15.06 -4.55
C HIS A 329 14.58 -15.93 -5.03
N LEU A 330 13.69 -16.36 -4.14
CA LEU A 330 12.48 -17.11 -4.48
C LEU A 330 11.63 -16.35 -5.51
N TYR A 331 11.39 -15.04 -5.28
CA TYR A 331 10.61 -14.20 -6.18
C TYR A 331 11.21 -14.14 -7.59
N ARG A 332 12.53 -13.94 -7.71
CA ARG A 332 13.23 -13.82 -8.99
C ARG A 332 13.33 -15.13 -9.76
N THR A 333 13.36 -16.26 -9.08
CA THR A 333 13.62 -17.58 -9.68
C THR A 333 12.35 -18.37 -10.00
N HIS A 334 11.18 -17.94 -9.49
CA HIS A 334 9.92 -18.64 -9.69
C HIS A 334 8.89 -17.76 -10.40
N PRO A 335 8.69 -17.95 -11.71
CA PRO A 335 7.72 -17.20 -12.52
C PRO A 335 6.30 -17.19 -11.97
N ALA A 336 5.92 -18.19 -11.18
CA ALA A 336 4.64 -18.23 -10.47
C ALA A 336 4.38 -17.00 -9.58
N LEU A 337 5.41 -16.26 -9.16
CA LEU A 337 5.28 -15.10 -8.27
C LEU A 337 5.14 -13.76 -9.01
N TYR A 338 5.41 -13.71 -10.32
CA TYR A 338 5.39 -12.45 -11.07
C TYR A 338 4.78 -12.52 -12.47
N GLU A 339 4.75 -13.69 -13.11
CA GLU A 339 4.34 -13.80 -14.53
C GLU A 339 2.83 -13.55 -14.72
N MET A 340 2.03 -13.94 -13.72
CA MET A 340 0.57 -13.78 -13.70
C MET A 340 0.09 -12.97 -12.49
N ASP A 341 0.86 -11.97 -12.08
CA ASP A 341 0.58 -11.17 -10.88
C ASP A 341 -0.75 -10.41 -10.96
N TYR A 342 -1.15 -10.01 -12.16
CA TYR A 342 -2.38 -9.23 -12.42
C TYR A 342 -3.44 -10.02 -13.17
N ASP A 343 -3.28 -11.35 -13.23
CA ASP A 343 -4.24 -12.28 -13.80
C ASP A 343 -4.85 -13.14 -12.67
N PRO A 344 -6.18 -13.17 -12.50
CA PRO A 344 -6.83 -14.00 -11.48
C PRO A 344 -6.48 -15.48 -11.57
N GLU A 345 -6.12 -16.00 -12.76
CA GLU A 345 -5.70 -17.39 -12.92
C GLU A 345 -4.34 -17.68 -12.25
N GLY A 346 -3.54 -16.66 -11.94
CA GLY A 346 -2.25 -16.75 -11.24
C GLY A 346 -2.36 -17.07 -9.75
N PHE A 347 -3.54 -16.98 -9.16
CA PHE A 347 -3.78 -17.21 -7.74
C PHE A 347 -5.02 -18.09 -7.51
N GLN A 348 -4.98 -18.92 -6.48
CA GLN A 348 -6.17 -19.62 -6.00
C GLN A 348 -6.03 -19.91 -4.52
N TRP A 349 -7.06 -19.56 -3.75
CA TRP A 349 -7.21 -20.09 -2.42
C TRP A 349 -7.36 -21.62 -2.45
N ILE A 350 -6.60 -22.32 -1.64
CA ILE A 350 -6.89 -23.70 -1.26
C ILE A 350 -7.86 -23.69 -0.09
N ASN A 351 -7.53 -22.90 0.93
CA ASN A 351 -8.44 -22.66 2.05
C ASN A 351 -8.16 -21.27 2.65
N CYS A 352 -9.21 -20.47 2.77
CA CYS A 352 -9.21 -19.16 3.45
C CYS A 352 -10.31 -19.09 4.52
N SER A 353 -10.71 -20.26 5.06
CA SER A 353 -11.75 -20.40 6.09
C SER A 353 -11.23 -21.04 7.39
N TYR A 354 -9.90 -21.14 7.54
CA TYR A 354 -9.26 -21.56 8.79
C TYR A 354 -9.10 -20.34 9.75
N ASP A 355 -10.21 -19.63 9.99
CA ASP A 355 -10.24 -18.44 10.83
C ASP A 355 -9.86 -18.76 12.29
N GLN A 356 -10.33 -19.90 12.83
CA GLN A 356 -10.03 -20.31 14.21
C GLN A 356 -8.53 -20.60 14.43
N ASP A 357 -7.85 -21.09 13.41
CA ASP A 357 -6.41 -21.37 13.43
C ASP A 357 -5.59 -20.20 12.85
N SER A 358 -6.24 -19.11 12.43
CA SER A 358 -5.58 -17.96 11.80
C SER A 358 -4.62 -18.36 10.65
N MET A 359 -5.04 -19.34 9.83
CA MET A 359 -4.24 -19.91 8.75
C MET A 359 -4.84 -19.60 7.39
N VAL A 360 -3.97 -19.35 6.40
CA VAL A 360 -4.37 -19.25 4.99
C VAL A 360 -3.50 -20.15 4.14
N ILE A 361 -4.14 -20.79 3.15
CA ILE A 361 -3.48 -21.70 2.20
C ILE A 361 -3.86 -21.30 0.80
N PHE A 362 -2.87 -21.07 -0.05
CA PHE A 362 -3.10 -20.67 -1.44
C PHE A 362 -1.99 -21.15 -2.37
N ILE A 363 -2.29 -21.10 -3.65
CA ILE A 363 -1.29 -21.39 -4.69
C ILE A 363 -1.04 -20.19 -5.58
N ARG A 364 0.19 -20.12 -6.08
CA ARG A 364 0.60 -19.23 -7.16
C ARG A 364 0.94 -20.06 -8.38
N ARG A 365 0.55 -19.57 -9.54
CA ARG A 365 0.77 -20.25 -10.83
C ARG A 365 1.50 -19.34 -11.81
N SER A 366 2.32 -19.94 -12.65
CA SER A 366 2.80 -19.31 -13.87
C SER A 366 1.95 -19.78 -15.08
N LYS A 367 2.26 -19.26 -16.25
CA LYS A 367 1.68 -19.74 -17.52
C LYS A 367 2.02 -21.22 -17.80
N LYS A 368 3.09 -21.72 -17.17
CA LYS A 368 3.48 -23.13 -17.24
C LYS A 368 2.91 -23.90 -16.05
N ALA A 369 2.20 -24.97 -16.33
CA ALA A 369 1.47 -25.74 -15.32
C ALA A 369 2.36 -26.44 -14.26
N ASP A 370 3.61 -26.67 -14.55
CA ASP A 370 4.60 -27.30 -13.66
C ASP A 370 5.35 -26.29 -12.76
N GLU A 371 5.13 -25.00 -12.94
CA GLU A 371 5.67 -23.94 -12.10
C GLU A 371 4.57 -23.42 -11.16
N THR A 372 4.11 -24.28 -10.26
CA THR A 372 3.13 -23.95 -9.24
C THR A 372 3.81 -23.94 -7.86
N LEU A 373 3.51 -22.91 -7.06
CA LEU A 373 3.92 -22.81 -5.66
C LEU A 373 2.70 -22.92 -4.75
N LEU A 374 2.85 -23.64 -3.66
CA LEU A 374 1.87 -23.73 -2.57
C LEU A 374 2.42 -22.98 -1.35
N PHE A 375 1.64 -22.04 -0.85
CA PHE A 375 1.91 -21.27 0.37
C PHE A 375 0.99 -21.75 1.49
N VAL A 376 1.58 -21.96 2.67
CA VAL A 376 0.87 -22.26 3.92
C VAL A 376 1.35 -21.26 4.95
N CYS A 377 0.49 -20.32 5.35
CA CYS A 377 0.81 -19.28 6.32
C CYS A 377 0.01 -19.51 7.59
N ASN A 378 0.70 -19.70 8.69
CA ASN A 378 0.15 -19.84 10.03
C ASN A 378 0.45 -18.57 10.84
N PHE A 379 -0.58 -17.87 11.24
CA PHE A 379 -0.47 -16.66 12.07
C PHE A 379 -0.92 -16.89 13.52
N ASP A 380 -1.09 -18.16 13.93
CA ASP A 380 -1.36 -18.58 15.31
C ASP A 380 -0.10 -19.04 16.03
N ASN A 381 -0.15 -19.08 17.35
CA ASN A 381 0.86 -19.63 18.24
C ASN A 381 0.88 -21.17 18.28
N MET A 382 -0.04 -21.85 17.62
CA MET A 382 -0.15 -23.31 17.65
C MET A 382 0.72 -23.96 16.59
N ALA A 383 1.47 -24.99 17.01
CA ALA A 383 2.22 -25.87 16.12
C ALA A 383 1.35 -27.04 15.66
N HIS A 384 1.43 -27.41 14.40
CA HIS A 384 0.72 -28.56 13.85
C HIS A 384 1.72 -29.61 13.37
N GLU A 385 1.92 -30.69 14.13
CA GLU A 385 2.83 -31.80 13.77
C GLU A 385 2.30 -32.63 12.60
N LYS A 386 0.99 -32.68 12.41
CA LYS A 386 0.31 -33.42 11.35
C LYS A 386 -0.89 -32.60 10.84
N PHE A 387 -0.61 -31.66 9.94
CA PHE A 387 -1.62 -30.84 9.32
C PHE A 387 -1.94 -31.38 7.92
N ARG A 388 -3.18 -31.72 7.67
CA ARG A 388 -3.64 -32.16 6.35
C ARG A 388 -4.25 -30.98 5.61
N LEU A 389 -3.87 -30.85 4.34
CA LEU A 389 -4.43 -29.84 3.44
C LEU A 389 -4.67 -30.43 2.05
N GLY A 390 -5.66 -29.87 1.36
CA GLY A 390 -5.93 -30.18 -0.04
C GLY A 390 -4.84 -29.63 -0.95
N VAL A 391 -4.61 -30.32 -2.07
CA VAL A 391 -3.64 -29.89 -3.08
C VAL A 391 -4.20 -29.99 -4.48
N PRO A 392 -3.79 -29.11 -5.44
CA PRO A 392 -4.47 -28.90 -6.71
C PRO A 392 -4.36 -30.07 -7.70
N PHE A 393 -3.47 -31.05 -7.48
CA PHE A 393 -3.27 -32.18 -8.36
C PHE A 393 -2.49 -33.33 -7.67
N ALA A 394 -2.58 -34.51 -8.24
CA ALA A 394 -1.73 -35.64 -7.86
C ALA A 394 -0.26 -35.33 -8.23
N GLY A 395 0.64 -35.36 -7.23
CA GLY A 395 2.01 -34.92 -7.48
C GLY A 395 2.94 -35.02 -6.28
N LYS A 396 4.09 -34.37 -6.45
CA LYS A 396 5.14 -34.22 -5.43
C LYS A 396 5.20 -32.77 -4.98
N TYR A 397 5.33 -32.57 -3.67
CA TYR A 397 5.37 -31.28 -2.99
C TYR A 397 6.65 -31.20 -2.17
N LYS A 398 7.60 -30.36 -2.60
CA LYS A 398 8.90 -30.18 -1.95
C LYS A 398 8.92 -28.81 -1.28
N GLU A 399 9.11 -28.77 0.03
CA GLU A 399 9.37 -27.51 0.74
C GLU A 399 10.67 -26.90 0.20
N ILE A 400 10.62 -25.64 -0.20
CA ILE A 400 11.72 -24.88 -0.79
C ILE A 400 12.07 -23.64 0.03
N LEU A 401 11.16 -23.18 0.88
CA LEU A 401 11.38 -22.11 1.85
C LEU A 401 10.48 -22.33 3.07
N ASN A 402 11.00 -22.07 4.26
CA ASN A 402 10.25 -22.09 5.50
C ASN A 402 10.80 -21.02 6.43
N SER A 403 9.96 -20.08 6.87
CA SER A 403 10.35 -18.99 7.75
C SER A 403 10.77 -19.46 9.16
N ASP A 404 10.46 -20.71 9.53
CA ASP A 404 10.85 -21.34 10.78
C ASP A 404 12.11 -22.24 10.66
N ALA A 405 12.83 -22.19 9.53
CA ALA A 405 14.12 -22.86 9.41
C ALA A 405 15.14 -22.24 10.37
N GLU A 406 16.04 -23.08 10.92
CA GLU A 406 17.05 -22.65 11.89
C GLU A 406 17.98 -21.56 11.35
N GLU A 407 18.29 -21.60 10.06
CA GLU A 407 19.10 -20.58 9.36
C GLU A 407 18.49 -19.18 9.43
N PHE A 408 17.17 -19.07 9.57
CA PHE A 408 16.44 -17.81 9.73
C PHE A 408 16.06 -17.51 11.19
N GLY A 409 16.60 -18.27 12.16
CA GLY A 409 16.29 -18.10 13.58
C GLY A 409 14.95 -18.69 14.00
N GLY A 410 14.44 -19.66 13.25
CA GLY A 410 13.28 -20.47 13.62
C GLY A 410 13.63 -21.66 14.48
N THR A 411 12.63 -22.48 14.80
CA THR A 411 12.78 -23.68 15.64
C THR A 411 13.21 -24.94 14.86
N GLY A 412 13.30 -24.86 13.53
CA GLY A 412 13.62 -25.98 12.65
C GLY A 412 12.42 -26.90 12.37
N MET A 413 11.19 -26.47 12.62
CA MET A 413 9.99 -27.24 12.29
C MET A 413 9.69 -27.21 10.79
N THR A 414 10.48 -27.94 10.02
CA THR A 414 10.46 -27.98 8.55
C THR A 414 9.98 -29.33 8.00
N ASN A 415 9.77 -29.42 6.67
CA ASN A 415 9.38 -30.63 5.94
C ASN A 415 10.47 -31.07 4.95
N PRO A 416 11.61 -31.63 5.44
CA PRO A 416 12.77 -31.92 4.60
C PRO A 416 12.53 -33.04 3.58
N ARG A 417 11.50 -33.87 3.80
CA ARG A 417 11.15 -34.95 2.85
C ARG A 417 10.06 -34.47 1.90
N VAL A 418 10.24 -34.76 0.61
CA VAL A 418 9.23 -34.54 -0.40
C VAL A 418 7.93 -35.26 -0.02
N LYS A 419 6.82 -34.55 -0.02
CA LYS A 419 5.50 -35.12 0.21
C LYS A 419 4.91 -35.57 -1.11
N THR A 420 4.36 -36.77 -1.14
CA THR A 420 3.58 -37.27 -2.28
C THR A 420 2.10 -37.17 -1.90
N SER A 421 1.30 -36.60 -2.78
CA SER A 421 -0.15 -36.49 -2.56
C SER A 421 -0.81 -37.87 -2.48
N LYS A 422 -1.89 -37.94 -1.72
CA LYS A 422 -2.78 -39.10 -1.63
C LYS A 422 -4.10 -38.72 -2.28
N ALA A 423 -4.72 -39.66 -3.00
CA ALA A 423 -6.09 -39.54 -3.47
C ALA A 423 -7.05 -39.63 -2.28
N MET A 424 -7.11 -38.56 -1.52
CA MET A 424 -7.95 -38.37 -0.33
C MET A 424 -8.46 -36.95 -0.36
N GLU A 425 -9.76 -36.79 -0.45
CA GLU A 425 -10.43 -35.51 -0.51
C GLU A 425 -10.18 -34.69 0.76
N TRP A 426 -9.79 -33.41 0.57
CA TRP A 426 -9.60 -32.44 1.63
C TRP A 426 -9.65 -31.02 1.04
N ASP A 427 -10.22 -30.07 1.76
CA ASP A 427 -10.40 -28.69 1.29
C ASP A 427 -11.08 -28.62 -0.10
N GLU A 428 -12.11 -29.45 -0.31
CA GLU A 428 -12.85 -29.58 -1.60
C GLU A 428 -11.98 -30.00 -2.80
N LEU A 429 -10.79 -30.56 -2.53
CA LEU A 429 -9.87 -31.06 -3.55
C LEU A 429 -9.68 -32.58 -3.43
N GLU A 430 -9.56 -33.26 -4.59
CA GLU A 430 -9.46 -34.73 -4.68
C GLU A 430 -8.17 -35.30 -4.06
N ASN A 431 -7.14 -34.47 -3.93
CA ASN A 431 -5.83 -34.87 -3.43
C ASN A 431 -5.43 -34.07 -2.20
N SER A 432 -4.71 -34.69 -1.28
CA SER A 432 -4.19 -34.04 -0.08
C SER A 432 -2.77 -34.48 0.27
N ILE A 433 -2.07 -33.65 1.06
CA ILE A 433 -0.80 -33.97 1.71
C ILE A 433 -0.91 -33.75 3.21
N GLU A 434 0.05 -34.33 3.95
CA GLU A 434 0.21 -34.10 5.38
C GLU A 434 1.57 -33.50 5.67
N ILE A 435 1.62 -32.35 6.33
CA ILE A 435 2.82 -31.56 6.60
C ILE A 435 2.91 -31.19 8.07
N ARG A 436 4.08 -30.69 8.48
CA ARG A 436 4.30 -29.98 9.74
C ARG A 436 4.18 -28.48 9.47
N VAL A 437 3.52 -27.75 10.35
CA VAL A 437 3.40 -26.28 10.26
C VAL A 437 3.77 -25.67 11.60
N ALA A 438 4.82 -24.85 11.60
CA ALA A 438 5.29 -24.15 12.80
C ALA A 438 4.33 -22.99 13.17
N PRO A 439 4.33 -22.54 14.44
CA PRO A 439 3.65 -21.31 14.82
C PRO A 439 4.25 -20.10 14.10
N MET A 440 3.44 -19.08 13.81
CA MET A 440 3.92 -17.84 13.20
C MET A 440 4.88 -18.07 12.04
N SER A 441 4.46 -18.86 11.05
CA SER A 441 5.34 -19.28 9.95
C SER A 441 4.68 -19.18 8.58
N CYS A 442 5.52 -19.10 7.57
CA CYS A 442 5.16 -19.26 6.17
C CYS A 442 6.02 -20.33 5.54
N CYS A 443 5.38 -21.40 5.04
CA CYS A 443 6.02 -22.49 4.32
C CYS A 443 5.68 -22.40 2.84
N VAL A 444 6.67 -22.60 1.97
CA VAL A 444 6.50 -22.57 0.52
C VAL A 444 6.93 -23.91 -0.08
N PHE A 445 6.05 -24.50 -0.87
CA PHE A 445 6.30 -25.76 -1.56
C PHE A 445 6.31 -25.57 -3.07
N SER A 446 7.32 -26.11 -3.74
CA SER A 446 7.31 -26.33 -5.18
C SER A 446 6.46 -27.57 -5.49
N CYS A 447 5.53 -27.44 -6.43
CA CYS A 447 4.53 -28.43 -6.75
C CYS A 447 4.82 -29.04 -8.13
N THR A 448 5.10 -30.35 -8.20
CA THR A 448 5.36 -31.07 -9.44
C THR A 448 4.25 -32.09 -9.69
N PRO A 449 3.39 -31.90 -10.71
CA PRO A 449 2.34 -32.86 -11.06
C PRO A 449 2.92 -34.19 -11.56
N THR A 450 2.12 -35.27 -11.44
CA THR A 450 2.47 -36.56 -12.07
C THR A 450 2.42 -36.44 -13.57
N GLU A 451 3.05 -37.38 -14.30
CA GLU A 451 3.02 -37.41 -15.77
C GLU A 451 1.59 -37.62 -16.31
N GLU A 452 0.74 -38.33 -15.58
CA GLU A 452 -0.67 -38.51 -15.91
C GLU A 452 -1.45 -37.19 -15.84
N GLU A 453 -1.23 -36.38 -14.79
CA GLU A 453 -1.81 -35.03 -14.64
C GLU A 453 -1.35 -34.09 -15.77
N LYS A 454 -0.06 -34.11 -16.11
CA LYS A 454 0.48 -33.33 -17.22
C LYS A 454 -0.19 -33.71 -18.55
N ALA A 455 -0.34 -35.01 -18.79
CA ALA A 455 -0.99 -35.52 -19.99
C ALA A 455 -2.48 -35.12 -20.08
N GLN A 456 -3.20 -35.12 -18.95
CA GLN A 456 -4.61 -34.70 -18.89
C GLN A 456 -4.77 -33.20 -19.17
N LYS A 457 -3.91 -32.34 -18.56
CA LYS A 457 -3.93 -30.89 -18.80
C LYS A 457 -3.62 -30.55 -20.25
N ASN A 458 -2.64 -31.21 -20.85
CA ASN A 458 -2.31 -31.06 -22.29
C ASN A 458 -3.48 -31.43 -23.20
N ARG A 459 -4.24 -32.49 -22.87
CA ARG A 459 -5.43 -32.90 -23.65
C ARG A 459 -6.60 -31.90 -23.49
N LYS A 460 -6.77 -31.28 -22.30
CA LYS A 460 -7.77 -30.23 -22.08
C LYS A 460 -7.39 -28.93 -22.77
N GLY A 461 -6.13 -28.53 -22.73
CA GLY A 461 -5.60 -27.33 -23.40
C GLY A 461 -5.74 -27.42 -24.93
N THR A 462 -5.46 -28.59 -25.50
CA THR A 462 -5.61 -28.83 -26.97
C THR A 462 -7.09 -28.78 -27.40
N LYS A 463 -8.03 -29.24 -26.56
CA LYS A 463 -9.47 -29.13 -26.85
C LYS A 463 -9.98 -27.70 -26.80
N THR A 464 -9.48 -26.91 -25.83
CA THR A 464 -9.89 -25.50 -25.66
C THR A 464 -9.30 -24.63 -26.79
N SER A 465 -8.06 -24.85 -27.21
CA SER A 465 -7.45 -24.15 -28.35
C SER A 465 -8.12 -24.53 -29.66
N ALA A 466 -8.45 -25.82 -29.87
CA ALA A 466 -9.18 -26.28 -31.04
C ALA A 466 -10.62 -25.71 -31.10
N ALA A 467 -11.28 -25.55 -29.96
CA ALA A 467 -12.60 -24.87 -29.87
C ALA A 467 -12.50 -23.39 -30.21
N LYS A 468 -11.52 -22.65 -29.64
CA LYS A 468 -11.27 -21.23 -29.94
C LYS A 468 -10.87 -21.01 -31.41
N THR A 469 -10.08 -21.93 -32.00
CA THR A 469 -9.70 -21.87 -33.43
C THR A 469 -10.89 -22.17 -34.32
N ALA A 470 -11.79 -23.08 -33.92
CA ALA A 470 -13.01 -23.40 -34.66
C ALA A 470 -14.06 -22.28 -34.58
N GLU A 471 -14.11 -21.52 -33.47
CA GLU A 471 -14.94 -20.30 -33.37
C GLU A 471 -14.35 -19.16 -34.20
N ALA A 472 -13.01 -18.97 -34.17
CA ALA A 472 -12.35 -17.94 -34.97
C ALA A 472 -12.47 -18.21 -36.49
N SER A 473 -12.40 -19.47 -36.92
CA SER A 473 -12.61 -19.84 -38.33
C SER A 473 -14.07 -19.70 -38.78
N LYS A 474 -15.05 -19.95 -37.91
CA LYS A 474 -16.47 -19.66 -38.17
C LYS A 474 -16.79 -18.17 -38.25
N ALA A 475 -16.05 -17.35 -37.46
CA ALA A 475 -16.19 -15.89 -37.50
C ALA A 475 -15.64 -15.27 -38.80
N SER A 476 -14.63 -15.89 -39.46
CA SER A 476 -14.05 -15.40 -40.71
C SER A 476 -14.87 -15.75 -41.98
N GLU A 477 -15.72 -16.76 -41.93
CA GLU A 477 -16.58 -17.13 -43.07
C GLU A 477 -17.90 -16.33 -43.11
N ASN A 478 -18.31 -15.68 -42.02
CA ASN A 478 -19.57 -14.95 -41.92
C ASN A 478 -19.47 -13.42 -42.13
N SER A 479 -18.27 -12.88 -42.44
CA SER A 479 -18.08 -11.42 -42.58
C SER A 479 -18.66 -10.76 -43.84
N GLY A 480 -19.37 -11.51 -44.67
CA GLY A 480 -19.96 -11.05 -45.94
C GLY A 480 -21.45 -10.64 -45.89
N ALA A 481 -22.20 -11.06 -44.85
CA ALA A 481 -23.66 -10.88 -44.81
C ALA A 481 -24.21 -9.93 -43.73
N GLU A 482 -23.40 -9.52 -42.75
CA GLU A 482 -23.92 -8.94 -41.51
C GLU A 482 -23.92 -7.41 -41.38
N LYS A 483 -23.47 -6.65 -42.38
CA LYS A 483 -23.49 -5.15 -42.27
C LYS A 483 -24.88 -4.51 -42.21
N LYS A 484 -25.97 -5.26 -42.36
CA LYS A 484 -27.34 -4.75 -42.21
C LYS A 484 -28.05 -5.12 -40.92
N GLU A 485 -27.62 -6.11 -40.18
CA GLU A 485 -28.23 -6.52 -38.90
C GLU A 485 -27.57 -5.92 -37.66
N GLU A 486 -26.31 -5.49 -37.75
CA GLU A 486 -25.54 -4.95 -36.62
C GLU A 486 -26.13 -3.63 -36.08
N ASN A 487 -26.80 -2.83 -36.91
CA ASN A 487 -27.47 -1.61 -36.46
C ASN A 487 -28.81 -1.83 -35.71
N ALA A 488 -29.41 -3.01 -35.85
CA ALA A 488 -30.61 -3.39 -35.08
C ALA A 488 -30.23 -4.03 -33.71
N ALA A 489 -29.16 -4.83 -33.67
CA ALA A 489 -28.68 -5.47 -32.45
C ALA A 489 -28.06 -4.47 -31.45
N ARG A 490 -27.36 -3.42 -31.92
CA ARG A 490 -26.81 -2.36 -31.06
C ARG A 490 -27.91 -1.58 -30.32
N LYS A 491 -29.07 -1.33 -30.95
CA LYS A 491 -30.21 -0.67 -30.29
C LYS A 491 -30.86 -1.56 -29.22
N THR A 492 -30.85 -2.88 -29.39
CA THR A 492 -31.44 -3.83 -28.41
C THR A 492 -30.49 -4.06 -27.23
N GLY A 493 -29.17 -4.16 -27.47
CA GLY A 493 -28.17 -4.30 -26.41
C GLY A 493 -28.12 -3.11 -25.45
N VAL A 494 -28.17 -1.88 -25.98
CA VAL A 494 -28.20 -0.64 -25.18
C VAL A 494 -29.47 -0.54 -24.33
N ARG A 495 -30.59 -1.06 -24.81
CA ARG A 495 -31.87 -1.10 -24.07
C ARG A 495 -31.77 -2.09 -22.88
N THR A 496 -31.17 -3.26 -23.09
CA THR A 496 -31.01 -4.29 -22.05
C THR A 496 -30.03 -3.85 -20.94
N VAL A 497 -28.97 -3.11 -21.29
CA VAL A 497 -28.02 -2.56 -20.30
C VAL A 497 -28.66 -1.44 -19.49
N LYS A 498 -29.41 -0.52 -20.14
CA LYS A 498 -30.18 0.52 -19.44
C LYS A 498 -31.21 -0.06 -18.47
N ASP A 499 -31.91 -1.13 -18.84
CA ASP A 499 -32.88 -1.80 -17.97
C ASP A 499 -32.21 -2.54 -16.80
N LYS A 500 -31.02 -3.10 -16.99
CA LYS A 500 -30.22 -3.69 -15.88
C LYS A 500 -29.69 -2.61 -14.93
N VAL A 501 -29.19 -1.50 -15.44
CA VAL A 501 -28.72 -0.35 -14.63
C VAL A 501 -29.88 0.26 -13.85
N ARG A 502 -31.06 0.41 -14.46
CA ARG A 502 -32.26 0.89 -13.76
C ARG A 502 -32.69 -0.06 -12.63
N LYS A 503 -32.71 -1.38 -12.85
CA LYS A 503 -33.03 -2.37 -11.82
C LYS A 503 -31.99 -2.40 -10.68
N LEU A 504 -30.72 -2.14 -10.96
CA LEU A 504 -29.67 -2.00 -9.94
C LEU A 504 -29.86 -0.72 -9.11
N ALA A 505 -30.24 0.39 -9.74
CA ALA A 505 -30.55 1.65 -9.05
C ALA A 505 -31.78 1.50 -8.14
N GLU A 506 -32.87 0.88 -8.64
CA GLU A 506 -34.07 0.59 -7.86
C GLU A 506 -33.78 -0.34 -6.64
N LYS A 507 -32.88 -1.33 -6.82
CA LYS A 507 -32.44 -2.21 -5.73
C LYS A 507 -31.56 -1.50 -4.70
N LYS A 508 -30.75 -0.52 -5.13
CA LYS A 508 -29.94 0.34 -4.25
C LYS A 508 -30.84 1.24 -3.39
N ASP A 509 -31.89 1.83 -3.99
CA ASP A 509 -32.89 2.64 -3.27
C ASP A 509 -33.70 1.82 -2.25
N GLU A 510 -34.04 0.57 -2.58
CA GLU A 510 -34.74 -0.33 -1.66
C GLU A 510 -33.86 -0.74 -0.47
N LEU A 511 -32.57 -1.00 -0.71
CA LEU A 511 -31.57 -1.25 0.33
C LEU A 511 -31.35 -0.01 1.22
N GLY A 512 -31.31 1.18 0.62
CA GLY A 512 -31.24 2.44 1.37
C GLY A 512 -32.43 2.66 2.29
N LYS A 513 -33.66 2.39 1.82
CA LYS A 513 -34.88 2.48 2.65
C LYS A 513 -34.89 1.48 3.80
N LYS A 514 -34.44 0.23 3.57
CA LYS A 514 -34.30 -0.78 4.64
C LYS A 514 -33.26 -0.38 5.69
N ALA A 515 -32.15 0.24 5.25
CA ALA A 515 -31.12 0.72 6.17
C ALA A 515 -31.65 1.87 7.07
N VAL A 516 -32.44 2.81 6.50
CA VAL A 516 -33.08 3.88 7.26
C VAL A 516 -34.05 3.32 8.30
N GLN A 517 -34.91 2.34 7.92
CA GLN A 517 -35.84 1.69 8.87
C GLN A 517 -35.11 0.96 9.99
N THR A 518 -33.95 0.37 9.70
CA THR A 518 -33.12 -0.28 10.74
C THR A 518 -32.55 0.73 11.71
N VAL A 519 -32.10 1.90 11.22
CA VAL A 519 -31.60 2.99 12.07
C VAL A 519 -32.70 3.58 12.96
N GLU A 520 -33.89 3.82 12.41
CA GLU A 520 -35.05 4.28 13.19
C GLU A 520 -35.44 3.27 14.29
N SER A 521 -35.42 1.96 13.98
CA SER A 521 -35.69 0.89 14.94
C SER A 521 -34.66 0.86 16.08
N VAL A 522 -33.37 1.05 15.77
CA VAL A 522 -32.30 1.11 16.77
C VAL A 522 -32.41 2.38 17.61
N GLN A 523 -32.79 3.51 17.02
CA GLN A 523 -33.03 4.76 17.76
C GLN A 523 -34.23 4.65 18.71
N LYS A 524 -35.30 3.99 18.28
CA LYS A 524 -36.46 3.72 19.12
C LYS A 524 -36.13 2.80 20.31
N LEU A 525 -35.38 1.73 20.08
CA LEU A 525 -34.88 0.83 21.14
C LEU A 525 -33.96 1.54 22.14
N ALA A 526 -33.11 2.47 21.63
CA ALA A 526 -32.24 3.29 22.48
C ALA A 526 -33.06 4.25 23.36
N SER A 527 -34.09 4.89 22.78
CA SER A 527 -34.99 5.80 23.51
C SER A 527 -35.80 5.06 24.61
N GLU A 528 -36.35 3.90 24.31
CA GLU A 528 -37.07 3.04 25.29
C GLU A 528 -36.15 2.55 26.42
N LYS A 529 -34.86 2.31 26.12
CA LYS A 529 -33.88 1.89 27.11
C LYS A 529 -33.47 3.05 28.04
N VAL A 530 -33.41 4.27 27.49
CA VAL A 530 -33.16 5.49 28.24
C VAL A 530 -34.34 5.80 29.18
N GLU A 531 -35.59 5.66 28.71
CA GLU A 531 -36.78 5.88 29.49
C GLU A 531 -36.90 4.88 30.66
N LYS A 532 -36.56 3.60 30.45
CA LYS A 532 -36.47 2.59 31.50
C LYS A 532 -35.36 2.82 32.52
N LEU A 533 -34.28 3.48 32.15
CA LEU A 533 -33.16 3.85 33.06
C LEU A 533 -33.49 5.07 33.90
N THR A 534 -34.31 6.01 33.41
CA THR A 534 -34.72 7.23 34.13
C THR A 534 -35.84 6.95 35.15
N THR A 535 -36.60 5.86 34.99
CA THR A 535 -37.66 5.47 35.92
C THR A 535 -37.19 4.63 37.10
N ARG A 536 -35.94 4.17 37.13
CA ARG A 536 -35.37 3.52 38.34
C ARG A 536 -34.78 4.57 39.28
N LYS A 537 -35.29 4.68 40.48
CA LYS A 537 -34.72 5.52 41.56
C LYS A 537 -33.28 5.07 41.88
N THR A 538 -32.31 5.82 41.42
CA THR A 538 -30.90 5.73 41.82
C THR A 538 -30.43 7.13 42.22
N GLU A 539 -29.44 7.22 43.11
CA GLU A 539 -28.91 8.46 43.71
C GLU A 539 -28.60 9.56 42.67
N PRO A 540 -28.76 10.85 43.02
CA PRO A 540 -28.73 11.98 42.07
C PRO A 540 -27.44 12.13 41.24
N GLU A 541 -26.28 11.78 41.79
CA GLU A 541 -24.99 11.95 41.11
C GLU A 541 -24.75 10.92 39.99
N LYS A 542 -25.34 9.72 40.10
CA LYS A 542 -25.24 8.70 39.03
C LYS A 542 -26.21 8.96 37.88
N LEU A 543 -27.25 9.76 38.12
CA LEU A 543 -28.24 10.13 37.11
C LEU A 543 -27.72 11.23 36.17
N ALA A 544 -26.93 12.19 36.65
CA ALA A 544 -26.38 13.29 35.86
C ALA A 544 -25.37 12.79 34.80
N THR A 545 -24.48 11.87 35.17
CA THR A 545 -23.50 11.26 34.26
C THR A 545 -24.14 10.42 33.16
N LYS A 546 -25.21 9.70 33.50
CA LYS A 546 -25.93 8.89 32.51
C LYS A 546 -26.78 9.72 31.55
N LYS A 547 -27.31 10.86 31.98
CA LYS A 547 -28.11 11.77 31.16
C LYS A 547 -27.25 12.52 30.13
N VAL A 548 -26.04 12.91 30.49
CA VAL A 548 -25.08 13.57 29.60
C VAL A 548 -24.56 12.58 28.48
N GLU A 549 -24.42 11.29 28.80
CA GLU A 549 -24.07 10.29 27.81
C GLU A 549 -25.20 9.99 26.82
N ALA A 550 -26.46 10.05 27.28
CA ALA A 550 -27.63 9.83 26.43
C ALA A 550 -27.89 11.00 25.48
N GLU A 551 -27.72 12.23 25.93
CA GLU A 551 -27.87 13.44 25.09
C GLU A 551 -26.79 13.56 24.02
N LYS A 552 -25.57 13.08 24.26
CA LYS A 552 -24.51 13.03 23.25
C LYS A 552 -24.75 12.01 22.14
N LEU A 553 -25.59 10.99 22.37
CA LEU A 553 -25.96 9.97 21.38
C LEU A 553 -27.12 10.41 20.46
N THR A 554 -27.95 11.36 20.90
CA THR A 554 -29.13 11.80 20.15
C THR A 554 -28.91 12.99 19.20
N THR A 555 -27.79 13.72 19.32
CA THR A 555 -27.55 14.97 18.57
C THR A 555 -26.77 14.84 17.27
N LYS A 556 -26.35 13.66 16.83
CA LYS A 556 -25.72 13.49 15.52
C LYS A 556 -26.76 13.06 14.46
N LYS A 557 -27.25 14.02 13.68
CA LYS A 557 -27.91 13.78 12.39
C LYS A 557 -26.89 13.11 11.45
N VAL A 558 -27.26 11.99 10.88
CA VAL A 558 -26.44 11.21 9.96
C VAL A 558 -27.07 11.24 8.59
N GLU A 559 -26.36 11.76 7.60
CA GLU A 559 -26.77 11.75 6.20
C GLU A 559 -26.73 10.35 5.57
N PRO A 560 -27.66 9.99 4.64
CA PRO A 560 -27.86 8.61 4.16
C PRO A 560 -26.72 8.03 3.29
N GLU A 561 -25.87 8.84 2.71
CA GLU A 561 -24.85 8.38 1.76
C GLU A 561 -23.62 7.68 2.37
N LYS A 562 -23.44 7.76 3.68
CA LYS A 562 -22.28 7.17 4.40
C LYS A 562 -22.56 5.81 5.06
N LEU A 563 -23.65 5.15 4.71
CA LEU A 563 -24.10 3.94 5.41
C LEU A 563 -23.41 2.63 5.00
N SER A 564 -22.76 2.56 3.83
CA SER A 564 -22.03 1.34 3.42
C SER A 564 -20.69 1.15 4.18
N THR A 565 -20.12 2.23 4.69
CA THR A 565 -18.88 2.22 5.48
C THR A 565 -19.10 2.12 7.00
N LYS A 566 -20.33 2.19 7.48
CA LYS A 566 -20.64 2.33 8.92
C LYS A 566 -20.74 1.05 9.75
N LYS A 567 -20.82 -0.11 9.14
CA LYS A 567 -20.69 -1.35 9.92
C LYS A 567 -19.30 -1.48 10.55
N VAL A 568 -18.30 -0.93 9.86
CA VAL A 568 -16.90 -0.88 10.32
C VAL A 568 -16.66 0.24 11.35
N GLU A 569 -17.37 1.39 11.26
CA GLU A 569 -17.18 2.51 12.21
C GLU A 569 -17.86 2.29 13.57
N VAL A 570 -18.87 1.47 13.67
CA VAL A 570 -19.50 1.15 14.97
C VAL A 570 -18.59 0.31 15.85
N GLU A 571 -17.82 -0.59 15.27
CA GLU A 571 -16.79 -1.34 16.01
C GLU A 571 -15.59 -0.46 16.38
N LYS A 572 -15.15 0.46 15.49
CA LYS A 572 -14.07 1.43 15.79
C LYS A 572 -14.43 2.44 16.89
N LEU A 573 -15.72 2.75 17.07
CA LEU A 573 -16.17 3.59 18.17
C LEU A 573 -16.15 2.88 19.53
N SER A 574 -16.28 1.56 19.58
CA SER A 574 -16.16 0.79 20.83
C SER A 574 -14.69 0.73 21.32
N THR A 575 -13.74 0.61 20.41
CA THR A 575 -12.30 0.58 20.73
C THR A 575 -11.74 1.95 21.13
N LYS A 576 -12.16 3.05 20.48
CA LYS A 576 -11.78 4.41 20.91
C LYS A 576 -12.33 4.80 22.30
N LYS A 577 -13.41 4.18 22.74
CA LYS A 577 -13.96 4.43 24.10
C LYS A 577 -13.07 3.86 25.20
N VAL A 578 -12.38 2.76 24.96
CA VAL A 578 -11.44 2.16 25.93
C VAL A 578 -10.17 3.02 26.11
N GLU A 579 -9.67 3.65 25.03
CA GLU A 579 -8.51 4.55 25.10
C GLU A 579 -8.82 5.90 25.75
N ALA A 580 -10.02 6.45 25.54
CA ALA A 580 -10.44 7.71 26.17
C ALA A 580 -10.61 7.58 27.71
N GLU A 581 -11.03 6.41 28.20
CA GLU A 581 -11.12 6.16 29.65
C GLU A 581 -9.74 6.03 30.32
N LYS A 582 -8.70 5.63 29.61
CA LYS A 582 -7.33 5.57 30.14
C LYS A 582 -6.65 6.95 30.23
N LEU A 583 -7.10 7.92 29.44
CA LEU A 583 -6.54 9.29 29.43
C LEU A 583 -7.17 10.22 30.50
N THR A 584 -8.35 9.92 31.01
CA THR A 584 -9.04 10.78 32.00
C THR A 584 -8.66 10.54 33.47
N THR A 585 -7.85 9.50 33.75
CA THR A 585 -7.50 9.15 35.15
C THR A 585 -6.15 9.71 35.64
N LYS A 586 -5.44 10.53 34.85
CA LYS A 586 -4.26 11.27 35.34
C LYS A 586 -4.52 12.79 35.38
N LYS A 587 -5.22 13.26 36.40
CA LYS A 587 -5.11 14.66 36.84
C LYS A 587 -3.81 14.82 37.62
N VAL A 588 -2.86 15.51 37.00
CA VAL A 588 -1.66 16.00 37.69
C VAL A 588 -1.96 17.43 38.14
N GLU A 589 -1.80 17.68 39.43
CA GLU A 589 -1.93 19.02 40.03
C GLU A 589 -0.87 19.97 39.47
N PRO A 590 -1.16 21.26 39.26
CA PRO A 590 -0.19 22.22 38.76
C PRO A 590 0.83 22.60 39.84
N ALA A 591 2.08 22.21 39.65
CA ALA A 591 3.18 22.71 40.45
C ALA A 591 3.45 24.18 40.13
N LYS A 592 3.47 25.02 41.16
CA LYS A 592 3.82 26.44 41.10
C LYS A 592 5.26 26.61 40.65
N LEU A 593 5.47 27.13 39.43
CA LEU A 593 6.77 27.63 38.99
C LEU A 593 6.96 29.08 39.44
N SER A 594 7.90 29.28 40.36
CA SER A 594 8.38 30.59 40.78
C SER A 594 9.28 31.17 39.68
N THR A 595 8.91 32.36 39.21
CA THR A 595 9.71 33.20 38.34
C THR A 595 10.94 33.74 39.06
N LYS A 596 12.14 33.32 38.69
CA LYS A 596 13.38 34.10 38.93
C LYS A 596 13.85 34.67 37.61
N LYS A 597 13.84 36.00 37.55
CA LYS A 597 14.51 36.81 36.53
C LYS A 597 16.02 36.54 36.61
N VAL A 598 16.64 36.23 35.46
CA VAL A 598 18.10 36.26 35.26
C VAL A 598 18.37 37.36 34.26
N GLU A 599 19.18 38.34 34.66
CA GLU A 599 19.70 39.43 33.82
C GLU A 599 20.83 38.90 32.94
N PRO A 600 21.07 39.49 31.74
CA PRO A 600 22.11 39.02 30.83
C PRO A 600 23.48 39.61 31.19
N GLU A 601 24.46 38.76 31.45
CA GLU A 601 25.87 39.15 31.53
C GLU A 601 26.48 39.40 30.16
N LYS A 602 27.17 40.56 30.09
CA LYS A 602 27.95 41.04 28.93
C LYS A 602 29.22 40.19 28.78
N LEU A 603 29.37 39.48 27.67
CA LEU A 603 30.66 38.94 27.24
C LEU A 603 31.36 39.92 26.29
N THR A 604 32.46 40.45 26.77
CA THR A 604 33.39 41.34 26.03
C THR A 604 34.25 40.53 25.06
N ALA A 605 34.31 41.04 23.83
CA ALA A 605 35.20 40.54 22.79
C ALA A 605 36.68 40.81 23.13
N LYS A 606 37.53 39.79 23.06
CA LYS A 606 38.98 39.91 22.95
C LYS A 606 39.40 39.69 21.51
N LYS A 607 39.98 40.72 20.92
CA LYS A 607 40.76 40.67 19.64
C LYS A 607 42.00 39.83 19.86
N ALA A 608 42.33 38.98 18.91
CA ALA A 608 43.67 38.44 18.72
C ALA A 608 44.22 38.92 17.36
N GLU A 609 45.41 39.49 17.41
CA GLU A 609 46.20 39.97 16.29
C GLU A 609 46.95 38.83 15.59
N PRO A 610 47.44 39.05 14.35
CA PRO A 610 48.01 38.00 13.50
C PRO A 610 49.51 37.80 13.74
N GLU A 611 49.98 36.58 13.75
CA GLU A 611 51.39 36.23 13.71
C GLU A 611 51.85 35.83 12.30
N LYS A 612 53.10 36.25 12.04
CA LYS A 612 53.83 36.37 10.77
C LYS A 612 54.33 35.02 10.25
N ASP A 613 54.30 34.93 8.95
CA ASP A 613 55.25 34.47 7.92
C ASP A 613 56.63 33.96 8.40
N PHE A 614 56.97 32.74 8.00
CA PHE A 614 58.32 32.22 7.75
C PHE A 614 58.22 30.98 6.85
N GLY A 615 58.62 31.06 5.60
CA GLY A 615 59.94 30.78 5.11
C GLY A 615 59.95 29.49 4.29
N LYS A 616 60.19 29.64 3.01
CA LYS A 616 60.54 28.63 2.00
C LYS A 616 61.66 27.71 2.46
N ASN A 617 61.58 26.44 2.07
CA ASN A 617 62.73 25.80 1.41
C ASN A 617 62.30 24.63 0.53
N ASP A 618 62.91 24.68 -0.65
CA ASP A 618 62.97 23.65 -1.67
C ASP A 618 63.70 22.40 -1.17
N ASP A 619 63.42 21.23 -1.68
CA ASP A 619 64.30 20.34 -2.43
C ASP A 619 63.72 18.93 -2.59
N GLU A 620 63.54 18.58 -3.83
CA GLU A 620 63.97 17.42 -4.62
C GLU A 620 64.04 16.00 -4.01
N ASP A 621 63.57 15.11 -4.85
CA ASP A 621 64.01 13.72 -5.12
C ASP A 621 63.68 12.57 -4.14
N LYS A 622 62.73 11.77 -4.54
CA LYS A 622 62.89 10.41 -5.14
C LYS A 622 61.54 9.73 -5.37
#